data_293e2c358004f9befbd94fb0e7ca13f8
#
_entry.id   293e2c358004f9befbd94fb0e7ca13f8
#
_cell.length_a   1.000
_cell.length_b   1.000
_cell.length_c   1.000
_cell.angle_alpha   90.00
_cell.angle_beta   90.00
_cell.angle_gamma   90.00
#
_symmetry.space_group_name_H-M   'P 1'
#
loop_
_entity.id
_entity.type
_entity.pdbx_description
1 polymer ?
#
loop_
_entity_poly.entity_id
_entity_poly.type
_entity_poly.pdbx_seq_one_letter_code
_entity_poly.pdbx_strand_id
1 'polypeptide(L)'
;MDTLLDMLMRHEGVRIKPYHDTVGKLTIGVGRNLDDVGITRDEAMYLLNNDVNKTVAWLRSTYPWFSELSPVRQDAVTDMAFNLGTTEGDPKFPDFHRFHEALSRHDYKAARERGLDSKWATQVGQRANELMTMIETGMYA
;
A
#
# COMPACT_ATOMS: atom_id res chain seq x y z
N MET A 1 27.93 -25.53 7.83
CA MET A 1 27.03 -26.55 8.37
C MET A 1 25.59 -26.18 8.06
N ASP A 2 24.85 -27.15 7.57
CA ASP A 2 23.44 -26.98 7.21
C ASP A 2 22.59 -26.89 8.49
N THR A 3 21.78 -25.83 8.62
CA THR A 3 20.80 -25.77 9.69
C THR A 3 19.50 -26.44 9.25
N LEU A 4 18.56 -26.67 10.17
CA LEU A 4 17.23 -27.16 9.82
C LEU A 4 16.56 -26.22 8.80
N LEU A 5 16.69 -24.91 9.01
CA LEU A 5 16.08 -23.92 8.09
C LEU A 5 16.70 -24.02 6.69
N ASP A 6 18.03 -24.16 6.59
CA ASP A 6 18.70 -24.34 5.30
C ASP A 6 18.21 -25.61 4.61
N MET A 7 18.07 -26.68 5.35
CA MET A 7 17.58 -27.95 4.83
C MET A 7 16.14 -27.83 4.30
N LEU A 8 15.26 -27.17 5.05
CA LEU A 8 13.87 -26.95 4.62
C LEU A 8 13.80 -26.07 3.36
N MET A 9 14.60 -25.02 3.31
CA MET A 9 14.69 -24.16 2.11
C MET A 9 15.15 -24.96 0.88
N ARG A 10 16.07 -25.90 1.04
CA ARG A 10 16.50 -26.77 -0.07
C ARG A 10 15.39 -27.73 -0.50
N HIS A 11 14.67 -28.31 0.45
CA HIS A 11 13.61 -29.28 0.16
C HIS A 11 12.39 -28.65 -0.44
N GLU A 12 11.90 -27.55 0.15
CA GLU A 12 10.67 -26.89 -0.24
C GLU A 12 10.87 -25.84 -1.36
N GLY A 13 12.07 -25.28 -1.44
CA GLY A 13 12.35 -24.10 -2.27
C GLY A 13 11.86 -22.84 -1.58
N VAL A 14 12.33 -21.68 -2.05
CA VAL A 14 11.89 -20.37 -1.58
C VAL A 14 11.19 -19.68 -2.75
N ARG A 15 9.89 -19.50 -2.62
CA ARG A 15 9.06 -18.84 -3.65
C ARG A 15 8.41 -17.58 -3.09
N ILE A 16 8.73 -16.45 -3.71
CA ILE A 16 8.23 -15.16 -3.25
C ILE A 16 6.88 -14.78 -3.87
N LYS A 17 6.40 -15.57 -4.81
CA LYS A 17 5.06 -15.42 -5.38
C LYS A 17 4.25 -16.69 -5.14
N PRO A 18 2.93 -16.58 -4.99
CA PRO A 18 2.10 -17.76 -4.72
C PRO A 18 2.12 -18.73 -5.90
N TYR A 19 2.02 -20.00 -5.57
CA TYR A 19 1.95 -21.09 -6.54
C TYR A 19 1.05 -22.20 -5.99
N HIS A 20 0.61 -23.10 -6.85
CA HIS A 20 -0.12 -24.29 -6.42
C HIS A 20 0.86 -25.44 -6.22
N ASP A 21 0.77 -26.10 -5.07
CA ASP A 21 1.58 -27.27 -4.78
C ASP A 21 1.07 -28.50 -5.54
N THR A 22 1.70 -29.67 -5.31
CA THR A 22 1.39 -30.91 -6.03
C THR A 22 -0.03 -31.42 -5.79
N VAL A 23 -0.69 -31.01 -4.70
CA VAL A 23 -2.09 -31.36 -4.37
C VAL A 23 -3.05 -30.19 -4.60
N GLY A 24 -2.60 -29.13 -5.27
CA GLY A 24 -3.44 -28.00 -5.67
C GLY A 24 -3.63 -26.94 -4.59
N LYS A 25 -2.87 -26.94 -3.48
CA LYS A 25 -2.99 -25.93 -2.45
C LYS A 25 -2.17 -24.68 -2.81
N LEU A 26 -2.79 -23.51 -2.64
CA LEU A 26 -2.10 -22.23 -2.83
C LEU A 26 -1.04 -22.07 -1.76
N THR A 27 0.21 -21.84 -2.17
CA THR A 27 1.40 -21.93 -1.32
C THR A 27 2.33 -20.76 -1.61
N ILE A 28 3.09 -20.30 -0.62
CA ILE A 28 4.10 -19.24 -0.79
C ILE A 28 5.28 -19.46 0.18
N GLY A 29 6.39 -18.82 -0.11
CA GLY A 29 7.56 -18.84 0.76
C GLY A 29 8.24 -20.21 0.76
N VAL A 30 8.47 -20.76 1.93
CA VAL A 30 9.06 -22.09 2.12
C VAL A 30 7.94 -23.06 2.47
N GLY A 31 7.12 -23.40 1.47
CA GLY A 31 6.05 -24.38 1.64
C GLY A 31 4.88 -23.95 2.53
N ARG A 32 4.63 -22.63 2.68
CA ARG A 32 3.50 -22.18 3.49
C ARG A 32 2.19 -22.37 2.72
N ASN A 33 1.34 -23.27 3.18
CA ASN A 33 0.01 -23.51 2.64
C ASN A 33 -0.94 -22.36 3.03
N LEU A 34 -1.29 -21.53 2.06
CA LEU A 34 -2.16 -20.38 2.31
C LEU A 34 -3.63 -20.77 2.41
N ASP A 35 -4.06 -21.82 1.70
CA ASP A 35 -5.48 -22.23 1.72
C ASP A 35 -5.90 -22.76 3.10
N ASP A 36 -5.08 -23.63 3.70
CA ASP A 36 -5.46 -24.30 4.94
C ASP A 36 -4.87 -23.61 6.20
N VAL A 37 -3.73 -22.95 6.06
CA VAL A 37 -3.00 -22.36 7.18
C VAL A 37 -3.08 -20.82 7.18
N GLY A 38 -2.93 -20.22 6.02
CA GLY A 38 -2.87 -18.76 5.89
C GLY A 38 -1.61 -18.17 6.51
N ILE A 39 -1.72 -16.96 7.05
CA ILE A 39 -0.64 -16.27 7.76
C ILE A 39 -1.11 -15.87 9.15
N THR A 40 -0.16 -15.67 10.06
CA THR A 40 -0.44 -15.15 11.41
C THR A 40 -0.62 -13.64 11.38
N ARG A 41 -1.20 -13.09 12.46
CA ARG A 41 -1.30 -11.63 12.63
C ARG A 41 0.08 -10.97 12.59
N ASP A 42 1.08 -11.55 13.24
CA ASP A 42 2.44 -11.01 13.26
C ASP A 42 3.04 -10.98 11.85
N GLU A 43 2.83 -12.02 11.07
CA GLU A 43 3.25 -12.07 9.67
C GLU A 43 2.54 -11.00 8.84
N ALA A 44 1.24 -10.83 9.04
CA ALA A 44 0.48 -9.77 8.36
C ALA A 44 1.00 -8.38 8.69
N MET A 45 1.34 -8.12 9.96
CA MET A 45 1.90 -6.84 10.39
C MET A 45 3.31 -6.61 9.82
N TYR A 46 4.12 -7.66 9.71
CA TYR A 46 5.42 -7.57 9.07
C TYR A 46 5.30 -7.17 7.59
N LEU A 47 4.38 -7.81 6.88
CA LEU A 47 4.09 -7.47 5.48
C LEU A 47 3.60 -6.02 5.37
N LEU A 48 2.69 -5.60 6.24
CA LEU A 48 2.15 -4.25 6.25
C LEU A 48 3.26 -3.21 6.44
N ASN A 49 4.14 -3.41 7.41
CA ASN A 49 5.24 -2.48 7.66
C ASN A 49 6.16 -2.36 6.44
N ASN A 50 6.48 -3.48 5.79
CA ASN A 50 7.28 -3.47 4.57
C ASN A 50 6.57 -2.71 3.45
N ASP A 51 5.27 -2.94 3.27
CA ASP A 51 4.47 -2.32 2.21
C ASP A 51 4.33 -0.81 2.43
N VAL A 52 4.08 -0.38 3.67
CA VAL A 52 4.01 1.05 4.02
C VAL A 52 5.34 1.74 3.79
N ASN A 53 6.45 1.15 4.24
CA ASN A 53 7.77 1.72 4.04
C ASN A 53 8.10 1.88 2.56
N LYS A 54 7.76 0.89 1.75
CA LYS A 54 7.96 0.94 0.28
C LYS A 54 7.11 2.05 -0.34
N THR A 55 5.85 2.16 0.06
CA THR A 55 4.94 3.20 -0.44
C THR A 55 5.44 4.60 -0.08
N VAL A 56 5.83 4.83 1.16
CA VAL A 56 6.35 6.12 1.61
C VAL A 56 7.65 6.47 0.89
N ALA A 57 8.57 5.52 0.74
CA ALA A 57 9.83 5.76 0.02
C ALA A 57 9.56 6.17 -1.43
N TRP A 58 8.62 5.50 -2.08
CA TRP A 58 8.25 5.83 -3.45
C TRP A 58 7.61 7.23 -3.55
N LEU A 59 6.70 7.57 -2.64
CA LEU A 59 6.08 8.90 -2.59
C LEU A 59 7.12 10.00 -2.43
N ARG A 60 8.07 9.82 -1.51
CA ARG A 60 9.15 10.79 -1.26
C ARG A 60 10.04 11.00 -2.48
N SER A 61 10.38 9.93 -3.18
CA SER A 61 11.26 9.99 -4.35
C SER A 61 10.56 10.51 -5.60
N THR A 62 9.24 10.32 -5.69
CA THR A 62 8.46 10.64 -6.89
C THR A 62 7.89 12.05 -6.85
N TYR A 63 7.39 12.48 -5.69
CA TYR A 63 6.73 13.77 -5.54
C TYR A 63 7.47 14.67 -4.55
N PRO A 64 8.11 15.76 -5.03
CA PRO A 64 8.79 16.70 -4.13
C PRO A 64 7.90 17.30 -3.05
N TRP A 65 6.61 17.51 -3.37
CA TRP A 65 5.64 18.07 -2.43
C TRP A 65 5.31 17.15 -1.25
N PHE A 66 5.55 15.84 -1.36
CA PHE A 66 5.18 14.90 -0.30
C PHE A 66 5.89 15.21 1.03
N SER A 67 7.19 15.44 0.99
CA SER A 67 7.99 15.74 2.20
C SER A 67 7.63 17.09 2.83
N GLU A 68 7.00 17.99 2.09
CA GLU A 68 6.55 19.29 2.57
C GLU A 68 5.21 19.22 3.32
N LEU A 69 4.46 18.11 3.16
CA LEU A 69 3.19 17.93 3.85
C LEU A 69 3.39 17.70 5.36
N SER A 70 2.39 18.11 6.15
CA SER A 70 2.36 17.75 7.56
C SER A 70 2.26 16.23 7.74
N PRO A 71 2.66 15.70 8.91
CA PRO A 71 2.57 14.25 9.15
C PRO A 71 1.18 13.67 8.90
N VAL A 72 0.13 14.35 9.32
CA VAL A 72 -1.27 13.88 9.11
C VAL A 72 -1.61 13.80 7.63
N ARG A 73 -1.22 14.82 6.85
CA ARG A 73 -1.45 14.81 5.40
C ARG A 73 -0.61 13.75 4.70
N GLN A 74 0.64 13.53 5.15
CA GLN A 74 1.45 12.43 4.64
C GLN A 74 0.77 11.08 4.86
N ASP A 75 0.20 10.87 6.04
CA ASP A 75 -0.52 9.63 6.35
C ASP A 75 -1.73 9.44 5.42
N ALA A 76 -2.51 10.49 5.21
CA ALA A 76 -3.68 10.42 4.32
C ALA A 76 -3.28 10.08 2.88
N VAL A 77 -2.23 10.73 2.36
CA VAL A 77 -1.72 10.44 1.00
C VAL A 77 -1.17 9.02 0.92
N THR A 78 -0.46 8.57 1.94
CA THR A 78 0.09 7.21 2.00
C THR A 78 -1.03 6.17 1.98
N ASP A 79 -2.09 6.37 2.78
CA ASP A 79 -3.25 5.48 2.80
C ASP A 79 -3.91 5.39 1.41
N MET A 80 -4.12 6.52 0.76
CA MET A 80 -4.69 6.58 -0.59
C MET A 80 -3.79 5.85 -1.60
N ALA A 81 -2.50 6.14 -1.59
CA ALA A 81 -1.53 5.52 -2.51
C ALA A 81 -1.41 4.02 -2.28
N PHE A 82 -1.42 3.59 -1.02
CA PHE A 82 -1.42 2.18 -0.65
C PHE A 82 -2.63 1.45 -1.25
N ASN A 83 -3.79 2.05 -1.18
CA ASN A 83 -5.04 1.48 -1.70
C ASN A 83 -5.07 1.45 -3.24
N LEU A 84 -4.66 2.54 -3.89
CA LEU A 84 -4.71 2.68 -5.35
C LEU A 84 -3.55 1.98 -6.07
N GLY A 85 -2.44 1.77 -5.39
CA GLY A 85 -1.22 1.25 -5.99
C GLY A 85 -0.33 2.34 -6.59
N THR A 86 0.98 2.09 -6.55
CA THR A 86 2.01 3.05 -6.97
C THR A 86 2.80 2.59 -8.19
N THR A 87 3.31 1.35 -8.20
CA THR A 87 4.18 0.84 -9.27
C THR A 87 3.81 -0.55 -9.76
N GLU A 88 3.26 -1.40 -8.90
CA GLU A 88 3.02 -2.81 -9.21
C GLU A 88 1.54 -3.07 -9.55
N GLY A 89 1.31 -4.08 -10.36
CA GLY A 89 -0.03 -4.43 -10.81
C GLY A 89 -0.57 -3.41 -11.80
N ASP A 90 -1.74 -2.85 -11.49
CA ASP A 90 -2.38 -1.79 -12.28
C ASP A 90 -2.49 -0.53 -11.40
N PRO A 91 -1.38 0.21 -11.20
CA PRO A 91 -1.35 1.32 -10.26
C PRO A 91 -2.20 2.48 -10.73
N LYS A 92 -3.05 3.01 -9.84
CA LYS A 92 -3.97 4.10 -10.13
C LYS A 92 -3.57 5.43 -9.49
N PHE A 93 -2.77 5.40 -8.43
CA PHE A 93 -2.40 6.63 -7.74
C PHE A 93 -1.68 7.64 -8.68
N PRO A 94 -0.74 7.20 -9.55
CA PRO A 94 -0.06 8.14 -10.46
C PRO A 94 -0.99 8.90 -11.40
N ASP A 95 -2.19 8.38 -11.68
CA ASP A 95 -3.14 8.98 -12.62
C ASP A 95 -3.89 10.19 -12.05
N PHE A 96 -3.79 10.45 -10.75
CA PHE A 96 -4.50 11.54 -10.07
C PHE A 96 -3.78 12.89 -10.25
N HIS A 97 -3.54 13.29 -11.50
CA HIS A 97 -2.70 14.46 -11.82
C HIS A 97 -3.20 15.77 -11.20
N ARG A 98 -4.50 16.04 -11.23
CA ARG A 98 -5.06 17.27 -10.66
C ARG A 98 -4.99 17.30 -9.14
N PHE A 99 -5.14 16.14 -8.51
CA PHE A 99 -4.94 16.00 -7.08
C PHE A 99 -3.48 16.29 -6.70
N HIS A 100 -2.53 15.70 -7.42
CA HIS A 100 -1.11 15.93 -7.21
C HIS A 100 -0.74 17.40 -7.43
N GLU A 101 -1.28 18.02 -8.46
CA GLU A 101 -1.03 19.44 -8.74
C GLU A 101 -1.52 20.32 -7.59
N ALA A 102 -2.72 20.07 -7.08
CA ALA A 102 -3.28 20.82 -5.95
C ALA A 102 -2.39 20.69 -4.70
N LEU A 103 -1.91 19.47 -4.41
CA LEU A 103 -0.98 19.24 -3.30
C LEU A 103 0.35 19.99 -3.50
N SER A 104 0.85 20.04 -4.72
CA SER A 104 2.10 20.75 -5.04
C SER A 104 2.00 22.26 -4.77
N ARG A 105 0.80 22.82 -4.89
CA ARG A 105 0.52 24.23 -4.62
C ARG A 105 0.06 24.49 -3.20
N HIS A 106 -0.01 23.47 -2.35
CA HIS A 106 -0.57 23.55 -1.00
C HIS A 106 -2.03 24.01 -0.99
N ASP A 107 -2.77 23.71 -2.06
CA ASP A 107 -4.20 23.99 -2.16
C ASP A 107 -4.98 22.77 -1.70
N TYR A 108 -5.12 22.62 -0.41
CA TYR A 108 -5.70 21.42 0.20
C TYR A 108 -7.20 21.32 0.00
N LYS A 109 -7.89 22.44 -0.14
CA LYS A 109 -9.31 22.45 -0.48
C LYS A 109 -9.52 21.91 -1.89
N ALA A 110 -8.74 22.37 -2.86
CA ALA A 110 -8.79 21.86 -4.23
C ALA A 110 -8.39 20.37 -4.28
N ALA A 111 -7.36 19.97 -3.52
CA ALA A 111 -6.96 18.57 -3.43
C ALA A 111 -8.11 17.68 -2.96
N ARG A 112 -8.82 18.10 -1.91
CA ARG A 112 -10.01 17.37 -1.43
C ARG A 112 -11.06 17.25 -2.52
N GLU A 113 -11.39 18.34 -3.21
CA GLU A 113 -12.40 18.35 -4.27
C GLU A 113 -12.02 17.38 -5.40
N ARG A 114 -10.75 17.39 -5.81
CA ARG A 114 -10.26 16.49 -6.86
C ARG A 114 -10.26 15.03 -6.43
N GLY A 115 -9.87 14.74 -5.20
CA GLY A 115 -9.91 13.37 -4.66
C GLY A 115 -11.31 12.83 -4.56
N LEU A 116 -12.27 13.65 -4.12
CA LEU A 116 -13.67 13.25 -4.00
C LEU A 116 -14.37 13.13 -5.36
N ASP A 117 -13.95 13.92 -6.37
CA ASP A 117 -14.48 13.84 -7.72
C ASP A 117 -13.73 12.75 -8.52
N SER A 118 -13.86 11.52 -8.08
CA SER A 118 -13.19 10.39 -8.69
C SER A 118 -13.99 9.11 -8.55
N LYS A 119 -13.73 8.18 -9.47
CA LYS A 119 -14.31 6.83 -9.39
C LYS A 119 -13.85 6.11 -8.12
N TRP A 120 -12.60 6.32 -7.73
CA TRP A 120 -12.06 5.79 -6.48
C TRP A 120 -12.90 6.19 -5.27
N ALA A 121 -13.25 7.48 -5.16
CA ALA A 121 -14.07 7.97 -4.04
C ALA A 121 -15.44 7.28 -3.99
N THR A 122 -16.06 7.03 -5.13
CA THR A 122 -17.30 6.28 -5.23
C THR A 122 -17.12 4.83 -4.76
N GLN A 123 -16.00 4.19 -5.14
CA GLN A 123 -15.72 2.79 -4.82
C GLN A 123 -15.43 2.56 -3.34
N VAL A 124 -14.69 3.47 -2.70
CA VAL A 124 -14.26 3.29 -1.30
C VAL A 124 -15.14 4.05 -0.29
N GLY A 125 -15.99 4.96 -0.76
CA GLY A 125 -17.01 5.65 0.06
C GLY A 125 -16.42 6.42 1.23
N GLN A 126 -16.75 6.00 2.45
CA GLN A 126 -16.37 6.70 3.68
C GLN A 126 -14.86 6.86 3.84
N ARG A 127 -14.07 5.92 3.36
CA ARG A 127 -12.61 6.01 3.38
C ARG A 127 -12.12 7.25 2.63
N ALA A 128 -12.70 7.53 1.45
CA ALA A 128 -12.33 8.73 0.68
C ALA A 128 -12.70 10.01 1.43
N ASN A 129 -13.88 10.05 2.05
CA ASN A 129 -14.30 11.21 2.85
C ASN A 129 -13.36 11.46 4.02
N GLU A 130 -12.98 10.40 4.74
CA GLU A 130 -12.05 10.49 5.86
C GLU A 130 -10.69 11.02 5.40
N LEU A 131 -10.10 10.41 4.38
CA LEU A 131 -8.77 10.78 3.90
C LEU A 131 -8.76 12.21 3.34
N MET A 132 -9.77 12.59 2.57
CA MET A 132 -9.83 13.92 1.98
C MET A 132 -10.11 15.01 3.03
N THR A 133 -10.83 14.68 4.09
CA THR A 133 -11.00 15.59 5.24
C THR A 133 -9.65 15.81 5.95
N MET A 134 -8.87 14.77 6.14
CA MET A 134 -7.52 14.87 6.69
C MET A 134 -6.61 15.75 5.81
N ILE A 135 -6.71 15.61 4.50
CA ILE A 135 -5.96 16.45 3.54
C ILE A 135 -6.33 17.93 3.73
N GLU A 136 -7.62 18.24 3.75
CA GLU A 136 -8.05 19.65 3.88
C GLU A 136 -7.68 20.23 5.23
N THR A 137 -8.00 19.54 6.32
CA THR A 137 -7.87 20.08 7.67
C THR A 137 -6.47 19.95 8.27
N GLY A 138 -5.71 18.95 7.85
CA GLY A 138 -4.42 18.61 8.49
C GLY A 138 -4.60 17.92 9.85
N MET A 139 -5.79 17.43 10.15
CA MET A 139 -6.10 16.72 11.39
C MET A 139 -6.68 15.35 11.09
N TYR A 140 -6.42 14.39 11.97
CA TYR A 140 -7.06 13.07 11.85
C TYR A 140 -8.58 13.22 11.96
N ALA A 141 -9.27 12.46 11.13
CA ALA A 141 -10.72 12.47 11.09
C ALA A 141 -11.35 11.47 12.08
#